data_bac811fc2305797e98944cdf90c97adc
#
_entry.id   bac811fc2305797e98944cdf90c97adc
#
_cell.length_a   1.000
_cell.length_b   1.000
_cell.length_c   1.000
_cell.angle_alpha   90.00
_cell.angle_beta   90.00
_cell.angle_gamma   90.00
#
_symmetry.space_group_name_H-M   'P 1'
#
loop_
_entity.id
_entity.type
_entity.pdbx_description
1 polymer ?
#
loop_
_entity_poly.entity_id
_entity_poly.type
_entity_poly.pdbx_seq_one_letter_code
_entity_poly.pdbx_strand_id
1 'polypeptide(L)'
;MSLHNEIAFETDICNHLAAQGWLYGAPGTEGDASGYDTPRALYPADLLAWVQATQPQAWEALSKNHGAAAPAMLLDRLRKALDDRGTLEVLRVGIDLLGLKSPLKLAQFKPALAMNPDLQARYAANRLRVVRQCRTGHDDVIDLVLFLNGIPVATAELKTDFTQDMNAAVDQYRFDRIPKPKGRPFAEPLLDFPRGALVHFAVSNRTVMMATRLQGPATRFLPFNQGDHGGAGNPPNPAGHRTAYLWEQVWQRDSWLEILGRYLVTQRDSKKKVTGFIFPRYHQLDATRKLQA
;
A
#
# COMPACT_ATOMS: atom_id res chain seq x y z
N MET A 1 2.97 -14.82 26.46
CA MET A 1 3.62 -15.51 25.32
C MET A 1 3.11 -15.03 23.95
N SER A 2 1.91 -14.46 23.83
CA SER A 2 1.32 -14.08 22.53
C SER A 2 1.98 -12.88 21.86
N LEU A 3 2.21 -11.81 22.62
CA LEU A 3 2.72 -10.54 22.08
C LEU A 3 4.13 -10.68 21.47
N HIS A 4 4.99 -11.52 22.08
CA HIS A 4 6.34 -11.76 21.57
C HIS A 4 6.33 -12.47 20.20
N ASN A 5 5.36 -13.34 19.94
CA ASN A 5 5.27 -14.04 18.66
C ASN A 5 4.77 -13.12 17.54
N GLU A 6 3.83 -12.22 17.81
CA GLU A 6 3.34 -11.24 16.82
C GLU A 6 4.43 -10.21 16.49
N ILE A 7 5.13 -9.69 17.50
CA ILE A 7 6.26 -8.76 17.31
C ILE A 7 7.39 -9.43 16.50
N ALA A 8 7.70 -10.70 16.78
CA ALA A 8 8.70 -11.43 16.01
C ALA A 8 8.27 -11.60 14.55
N PHE A 9 7.02 -12.00 14.30
CA PHE A 9 6.45 -12.15 12.96
C PHE A 9 6.48 -10.83 12.18
N GLU A 10 6.05 -9.74 12.79
CA GLU A 10 6.10 -8.40 12.23
C GLU A 10 7.54 -7.97 11.91
N THR A 11 8.48 -8.26 12.82
CA THR A 11 9.89 -7.93 12.67
C THR A 11 10.53 -8.71 11.52
N ASP A 12 10.21 -10.00 11.37
CA ASP A 12 10.71 -10.84 10.27
C ASP A 12 10.25 -10.30 8.91
N ILE A 13 8.98 -9.91 8.79
CA ILE A 13 8.44 -9.29 7.58
C ILE A 13 9.17 -7.99 7.26
N CYS A 14 9.30 -7.08 8.24
CA CYS A 14 9.94 -5.78 8.05
C CYS A 14 11.43 -5.91 7.68
N ASN A 15 12.16 -6.81 8.35
CA ASN A 15 13.57 -7.07 8.06
C ASN A 15 13.76 -7.64 6.65
N HIS A 16 12.88 -8.57 6.24
CA HIS A 16 12.93 -9.12 4.89
C HIS A 16 12.69 -8.03 3.84
N LEU A 17 11.65 -7.21 4.01
CA LEU A 17 11.36 -6.10 3.10
C LEU A 17 12.51 -5.09 3.04
N ALA A 18 13.11 -4.74 4.19
CA ALA A 18 14.27 -3.85 4.25
C ALA A 18 15.47 -4.43 3.49
N ALA A 19 15.76 -5.72 3.63
CA ALA A 19 16.80 -6.42 2.88
C ALA A 19 16.55 -6.43 1.36
N GLN A 20 15.28 -6.30 0.94
CA GLN A 20 14.85 -6.19 -0.46
C GLN A 20 14.72 -4.73 -0.97
N GLY A 21 15.26 -3.76 -0.21
CA GLY A 21 15.33 -2.36 -0.61
C GLY A 21 14.10 -1.52 -0.28
N TRP A 22 13.21 -2.01 0.59
CA TRP A 22 12.17 -1.18 1.18
C TRP A 22 12.76 -0.28 2.25
N LEU A 23 12.28 0.95 2.32
CA LEU A 23 12.62 1.86 3.42
C LEU A 23 11.89 1.38 4.68
N TYR A 24 12.64 1.28 5.77
CA TYR A 24 12.14 0.86 7.08
C TYR A 24 12.98 1.51 8.17
N GLY A 25 12.34 1.97 9.25
CA GLY A 25 13.03 2.50 10.42
C GLY A 25 13.71 1.42 11.25
N ALA A 26 14.67 1.80 12.08
CA ALA A 26 15.35 0.86 12.96
C ALA A 26 14.36 0.17 13.92
N PRO A 27 14.57 -1.15 14.23
CA PRO A 27 13.78 -1.83 15.25
C PRO A 27 13.87 -1.10 16.59
N GLY A 28 12.73 -0.82 17.22
CA GLY A 28 12.68 -0.13 18.52
C GLY A 28 12.43 1.38 18.46
N THR A 29 12.58 2.03 17.34
CA THR A 29 11.83 3.27 17.10
C THR A 29 10.39 2.85 16.87
N GLU A 30 9.48 3.26 17.77
CA GLU A 30 8.05 3.02 17.58
C GLU A 30 7.67 3.43 16.15
N GLY A 31 7.53 2.46 15.31
CA GLY A 31 7.43 2.47 13.88
C GLY A 31 7.86 3.81 13.29
N ASP A 32 8.57 3.82 12.24
CA ASP A 32 8.94 5.04 11.51
C ASP A 32 7.71 5.92 11.13
N ALA A 33 6.68 5.80 11.95
CA ALA A 33 5.45 6.58 11.97
C ALA A 33 5.69 8.05 12.35
N SER A 34 6.89 8.39 12.92
CA SER A 34 7.26 9.78 13.23
C SER A 34 7.26 10.71 12.03
N GLY A 35 7.39 10.17 10.80
CA GLY A 35 7.27 10.91 9.55
C GLY A 35 5.94 10.76 8.83
N TYR A 36 4.98 10.03 9.40
CA TYR A 36 3.66 9.83 8.82
C TYR A 36 2.72 11.02 9.13
N ASP A 37 2.18 11.62 8.08
CA ASP A 37 1.17 12.68 8.16
C ASP A 37 -0.21 12.03 8.26
N THR A 38 -0.66 11.78 9.50
CA THR A 38 -1.93 11.12 9.79
C THR A 38 -3.15 11.84 9.18
N PRO A 39 -3.28 13.20 9.27
CA PRO A 39 -4.40 13.91 8.64
C PRO A 39 -4.51 13.73 7.13
N ARG A 40 -3.38 13.58 6.44
CA ARG A 40 -3.37 13.37 4.98
C ARG A 40 -3.23 11.91 4.58
N ALA A 41 -2.93 11.01 5.52
CA ALA A 41 -2.52 9.62 5.28
C ALA A 41 -1.37 9.52 4.26
N LEU A 42 -0.33 10.33 4.44
CA LEU A 42 0.84 10.39 3.56
C LEU A 42 2.14 10.23 4.34
N TYR A 43 3.22 9.85 3.65
CA TYR A 43 4.58 9.92 4.14
C TYR A 43 5.34 11.02 3.37
N PRO A 44 5.30 12.28 3.83
CA PRO A 44 5.77 13.46 3.09
C PRO A 44 7.20 13.37 2.59
N ALA A 45 8.12 12.90 3.42
CA ALA A 45 9.54 12.83 3.08
C ALA A 45 9.81 11.99 1.82
N ASP A 46 9.12 10.87 1.66
CA ASP A 46 9.29 9.99 0.50
C ASP A 46 8.68 10.62 -0.77
N LEU A 47 7.51 11.26 -0.63
CA LEU A 47 6.89 11.95 -1.75
C LEU A 47 7.76 13.08 -2.29
N LEU A 48 8.22 13.95 -1.39
CA LEU A 48 9.04 15.09 -1.75
C LEU A 48 10.37 14.64 -2.36
N ALA A 49 11.04 13.66 -1.74
CA ALA A 49 12.29 13.12 -2.25
C ALA A 49 12.13 12.54 -3.67
N TRP A 50 11.04 11.78 -3.90
CA TRP A 50 10.80 11.20 -5.22
C TRP A 50 10.51 12.28 -6.28
N VAL A 51 9.65 13.27 -5.98
CA VAL A 51 9.34 14.37 -6.91
C VAL A 51 10.59 15.18 -7.24
N GLN A 52 11.38 15.53 -6.24
CA GLN A 52 12.62 16.30 -6.43
C GLN A 52 13.64 15.54 -7.29
N ALA A 53 13.81 14.25 -7.04
CA ALA A 53 14.76 13.43 -7.78
C ALA A 53 14.34 13.15 -9.23
N THR A 54 13.05 12.98 -9.48
CA THR A 54 12.56 12.50 -10.79
C THR A 54 11.95 13.59 -11.68
N GLN A 55 11.59 14.74 -11.11
CA GLN A 55 10.92 15.85 -11.80
C GLN A 55 11.44 17.21 -11.30
N PRO A 56 12.78 17.46 -11.34
CA PRO A 56 13.38 18.65 -10.75
C PRO A 56 12.83 19.97 -11.35
N GLN A 57 12.53 19.99 -12.64
CA GLN A 57 11.96 21.18 -13.30
C GLN A 57 10.56 21.50 -12.77
N ALA A 58 9.73 20.48 -12.53
CA ALA A 58 8.41 20.67 -11.94
C ALA A 58 8.53 21.17 -10.49
N TRP A 59 9.47 20.61 -9.73
CA TRP A 59 9.75 21.05 -8.37
C TRP A 59 10.26 22.49 -8.31
N GLU A 60 11.16 22.88 -9.22
CA GLU A 60 11.65 24.26 -9.33
C GLU A 60 10.50 25.24 -9.62
N ALA A 61 9.62 24.91 -10.57
CA ALA A 61 8.45 25.73 -10.87
C ALA A 61 7.51 25.90 -9.66
N LEU A 62 7.26 24.82 -8.91
CA LEU A 62 6.47 24.88 -7.68
C LEU A 62 7.15 25.73 -6.61
N SER A 63 8.45 25.55 -6.41
CA SER A 63 9.23 26.31 -5.43
C SER A 63 9.28 27.81 -5.77
N LYS A 64 9.39 28.15 -7.06
CA LYS A 64 9.34 29.53 -7.53
C LYS A 64 7.99 30.19 -7.27
N ASN A 65 6.90 29.43 -7.45
CA ASN A 65 5.54 29.97 -7.29
C ASN A 65 5.08 30.05 -5.83
N HIS A 66 5.56 29.16 -4.95
CA HIS A 66 5.05 29.01 -3.59
C HIS A 66 6.11 29.20 -2.49
N GLY A 67 7.39 29.35 -2.85
CA GLY A 67 8.47 29.52 -1.88
C GLY A 67 8.53 28.39 -0.85
N ALA A 68 8.68 28.74 0.41
CA ALA A 68 8.72 27.78 1.52
C ALA A 68 7.42 26.99 1.72
N ALA A 69 6.31 27.45 1.16
CA ALA A 69 5.01 26.74 1.25
C ALA A 69 4.84 25.64 0.18
N ALA A 70 5.77 25.50 -0.78
CA ALA A 70 5.65 24.52 -1.86
C ALA A 70 5.45 23.06 -1.39
N PRO A 71 6.16 22.56 -0.35
CA PRO A 71 5.91 21.22 0.17
C PRO A 71 4.49 21.02 0.68
N ALA A 72 4.02 21.92 1.54
CA ALA A 72 2.67 21.82 2.12
C ALA A 72 1.59 21.93 1.05
N MET A 73 1.75 22.87 0.09
CA MET A 73 0.85 23.04 -1.04
C MET A 73 0.76 21.75 -1.88
N LEU A 74 1.89 21.11 -2.18
CA LEU A 74 1.91 19.85 -2.92
C LEU A 74 1.16 18.73 -2.18
N LEU A 75 1.38 18.60 -0.86
CA LEU A 75 0.71 17.61 -0.03
C LEU A 75 -0.81 17.83 0.01
N ASP A 76 -1.27 19.07 0.17
CA ASP A 76 -2.68 19.42 0.17
C ASP A 76 -3.35 19.15 -1.18
N ARG A 77 -2.66 19.49 -2.28
CA ARG A 77 -3.15 19.21 -3.64
C ARG A 77 -3.19 17.73 -3.93
N LEU A 78 -2.19 16.98 -3.46
CA LEU A 78 -2.21 15.53 -3.57
C LEU A 78 -3.38 14.94 -2.78
N ARG A 79 -3.56 15.32 -1.49
CA ARG A 79 -4.68 14.82 -0.69
C ARG A 79 -6.02 15.10 -1.39
N LYS A 80 -6.22 16.31 -1.88
CA LYS A 80 -7.42 16.66 -2.64
C LYS A 80 -7.60 15.78 -3.88
N ALA A 81 -6.54 15.54 -4.64
CA ALA A 81 -6.61 14.69 -5.84
C ALA A 81 -6.95 13.22 -5.50
N LEU A 82 -6.40 12.71 -4.39
CA LEU A 82 -6.76 11.38 -3.88
C LEU A 82 -8.24 11.31 -3.48
N ASP A 83 -8.76 12.37 -2.85
CA ASP A 83 -10.18 12.46 -2.47
C ASP A 83 -11.11 12.50 -3.68
N ASP A 84 -10.73 13.25 -4.71
CA ASP A 84 -11.55 13.46 -5.91
C ASP A 84 -11.50 12.26 -6.88
N ARG A 85 -10.35 11.59 -7.03
CA ARG A 85 -10.07 10.63 -8.11
C ARG A 85 -9.71 9.22 -7.62
N GLY A 86 -9.34 9.09 -6.38
CA GLY A 86 -8.88 7.84 -5.77
C GLY A 86 -7.40 7.53 -6.01
N THR A 87 -6.84 6.71 -5.12
CA THR A 87 -5.41 6.43 -5.04
C THR A 87 -4.85 5.79 -6.30
N LEU A 88 -5.53 4.80 -6.86
CA LEU A 88 -5.02 4.07 -8.03
C LEU A 88 -4.91 4.96 -9.28
N GLU A 89 -5.90 5.81 -9.51
CA GLU A 89 -5.89 6.73 -10.65
C GLU A 89 -4.78 7.79 -10.49
N VAL A 90 -4.67 8.35 -9.29
CA VAL A 90 -3.65 9.36 -8.96
C VAL A 90 -2.24 8.78 -9.14
N LEU A 91 -1.97 7.57 -8.69
CA LEU A 91 -0.68 6.90 -8.89
C LEU A 91 -0.35 6.68 -10.37
N ARG A 92 -1.34 6.31 -11.19
CA ARG A 92 -1.13 5.98 -12.61
C ARG A 92 -1.09 7.20 -13.52
N VAL A 93 -1.92 8.20 -13.24
CA VAL A 93 -2.08 9.38 -14.10
C VAL A 93 -1.24 10.56 -13.61
N GLY A 94 -1.11 10.74 -12.29
CA GLY A 94 -0.51 11.91 -11.65
C GLY A 94 -1.55 12.97 -11.31
N ILE A 95 -1.10 14.16 -10.94
CA ILE A 95 -1.96 15.30 -10.56
C ILE A 95 -1.65 16.54 -11.39
N ASP A 96 -2.68 17.28 -11.74
CA ASP A 96 -2.53 18.56 -12.41
C ASP A 96 -2.24 19.65 -11.38
N LEU A 97 -1.20 20.42 -11.63
CA LEU A 97 -0.80 21.55 -10.79
C LEU A 97 -0.68 22.81 -11.65
N LEU A 98 -1.16 23.93 -11.13
CA LEU A 98 -1.09 25.20 -11.82
C LEU A 98 0.38 25.57 -12.09
N GLY A 99 0.67 25.94 -13.33
CA GLY A 99 2.01 26.29 -13.78
C GLY A 99 2.82 25.12 -14.33
N LEU A 100 2.32 23.89 -14.29
CA LEU A 100 2.94 22.75 -14.97
C LEU A 100 2.25 22.47 -16.31
N LYS A 101 3.05 22.15 -17.34
CA LYS A 101 2.55 21.81 -18.70
C LYS A 101 1.97 20.39 -18.79
N SER A 102 2.29 19.53 -17.86
CA SER A 102 1.85 18.14 -17.80
C SER A 102 1.61 17.72 -16.36
N PRO A 103 0.79 16.68 -16.12
CA PRO A 103 0.56 16.18 -14.77
C PRO A 103 1.85 15.79 -14.07
N LEU A 104 1.99 16.21 -12.81
CA LEU A 104 3.06 15.75 -11.93
C LEU A 104 2.86 14.27 -11.67
N LYS A 105 3.82 13.43 -12.08
CA LYS A 105 3.76 11.99 -11.83
C LYS A 105 4.05 11.69 -10.37
N LEU A 106 3.37 10.66 -9.84
CA LEU A 106 3.52 10.25 -8.43
C LEU A 106 4.10 8.85 -8.29
N ALA A 107 4.17 8.10 -9.37
CA ALA A 107 4.88 6.83 -9.48
C ALA A 107 5.31 6.60 -10.92
N GLN A 108 6.32 5.78 -11.11
CA GLN A 108 6.72 5.26 -12.42
C GLN A 108 6.59 3.74 -12.39
N PHE A 109 5.66 3.22 -13.19
CA PHE A 109 5.55 1.78 -13.40
C PHE A 109 6.51 1.32 -14.50
N LYS A 110 6.79 0.00 -14.52
CA LYS A 110 7.75 -0.57 -15.47
C LYS A 110 7.37 -0.23 -16.91
N PRO A 111 8.22 0.45 -17.66
CA PRO A 111 7.94 0.78 -19.06
C PRO A 111 7.87 -0.50 -19.89
N ALA A 112 7.01 -0.52 -20.90
CA ALA A 112 6.85 -1.67 -21.80
C ALA A 112 8.11 -1.97 -22.62
N LEU A 113 8.89 -0.91 -22.94
CA LEU A 113 10.14 -1.01 -23.69
C LEU A 113 11.28 -0.47 -22.83
N ALA A 114 12.38 -1.21 -22.80
CA ALA A 114 13.59 -0.83 -22.04
C ALA A 114 14.42 0.29 -22.74
N MET A 115 13.89 0.90 -23.81
CA MET A 115 14.64 1.82 -24.67
C MET A 115 14.73 3.26 -24.14
N ASN A 116 13.98 3.61 -23.09
CA ASN A 116 13.99 4.96 -22.52
C ASN A 116 14.70 4.98 -21.16
N PRO A 117 15.96 5.47 -21.11
CA PRO A 117 16.74 5.48 -19.87
C PRO A 117 16.14 6.34 -18.78
N ASP A 118 15.45 7.46 -19.12
CA ASP A 118 14.83 8.34 -18.14
C ASP A 118 13.65 7.65 -17.43
N LEU A 119 12.84 6.86 -18.15
CA LEU A 119 11.78 6.06 -17.56
C LEU A 119 12.34 4.95 -16.68
N GLN A 120 13.46 4.34 -17.07
CA GLN A 120 14.16 3.34 -16.24
C GLN A 120 14.70 3.97 -14.95
N ALA A 121 15.33 5.14 -15.06
CA ALA A 121 15.83 5.87 -13.90
C ALA A 121 14.69 6.27 -12.95
N ARG A 122 13.55 6.76 -13.47
CA ARG A 122 12.35 7.05 -12.65
C ARG A 122 11.77 5.79 -12.00
N TYR A 123 11.73 4.68 -12.73
CA TYR A 123 11.28 3.40 -12.18
C TYR A 123 12.18 2.94 -11.02
N ALA A 124 13.49 3.02 -11.20
CA ALA A 124 14.46 2.71 -10.17
C ALA A 124 14.35 3.64 -8.94
N ALA A 125 13.99 4.90 -9.16
CA ALA A 125 13.84 5.91 -8.11
C ALA A 125 12.57 5.74 -7.25
N ASN A 126 11.58 4.89 -7.62
CA ASN A 126 10.43 4.65 -6.77
C ASN A 126 10.86 4.26 -5.34
N ARG A 127 10.23 4.87 -4.37
CA ARG A 127 10.48 4.65 -2.93
C ARG A 127 9.36 3.78 -2.38
N LEU A 128 9.69 2.58 -2.00
CA LEU A 128 8.78 1.68 -1.28
C LEU A 128 9.12 1.75 0.20
N ARG A 129 8.13 1.91 1.05
CA ARG A 129 8.30 1.99 2.50
C ARG A 129 7.32 1.07 3.20
N VAL A 130 7.77 0.38 4.23
CA VAL A 130 6.93 -0.28 5.22
C VAL A 130 6.99 0.51 6.52
N VAL A 131 5.82 0.80 7.08
CA VAL A 131 5.66 1.42 8.39
C VAL A 131 4.92 0.42 9.28
N ARG A 132 5.50 0.11 10.45
CA ARG A 132 4.88 -0.75 11.45
C ARG A 132 4.15 0.08 12.49
N GLN A 133 3.12 -0.51 13.12
CA GLN A 133 2.36 0.12 14.20
C GLN A 133 1.91 1.55 13.84
N CYS A 134 1.35 1.69 12.63
CA CYS A 134 0.96 2.97 12.08
C CYS A 134 -0.33 3.47 12.73
N ARG A 135 -0.26 4.58 13.46
CA ARG A 135 -1.42 5.19 14.13
C ARG A 135 -2.31 5.92 13.12
N THR A 136 -3.61 5.65 13.17
CA THR A 136 -4.64 6.34 12.38
C THR A 136 -5.15 7.61 13.06
N GLY A 137 -5.92 8.42 12.35
CA GLY A 137 -6.60 9.60 12.91
C GLY A 137 -7.73 9.25 13.88
N HIS A 138 -8.10 7.99 13.98
CA HIS A 138 -9.09 7.49 14.95
C HIS A 138 -8.44 6.83 16.18
N ASP A 139 -7.12 6.99 16.35
CA ASP A 139 -6.32 6.40 17.42
C ASP A 139 -6.14 4.88 17.32
N ASP A 140 -6.61 4.26 16.26
CA ASP A 140 -6.32 2.87 15.95
C ASP A 140 -4.88 2.71 15.49
N VAL A 141 -4.31 1.53 15.65
CA VAL A 141 -2.96 1.19 15.19
C VAL A 141 -3.03 0.04 14.21
N ILE A 142 -2.51 0.24 13.01
CA ILE A 142 -2.40 -0.79 11.96
C ILE A 142 -1.01 -1.42 12.05
N ASP A 143 -0.94 -2.75 12.07
CA ASP A 143 0.34 -3.46 12.24
C ASP A 143 1.36 -3.09 11.17
N LEU A 144 0.98 -3.16 9.88
CA LEU A 144 1.83 -2.74 8.77
C LEU A 144 1.07 -1.87 7.76
N VAL A 145 1.71 -0.79 7.29
CA VAL A 145 1.25 0.01 6.15
C VAL A 145 2.36 0.08 5.11
N LEU A 146 2.03 -0.24 3.86
CA LEU A 146 2.93 -0.19 2.72
C LEU A 146 2.67 1.08 1.91
N PHE A 147 3.74 1.82 1.61
CA PHE A 147 3.70 3.07 0.85
C PHE A 147 4.48 2.94 -0.47
N LEU A 148 3.99 3.62 -1.49
CA LEU A 148 4.72 3.90 -2.73
C LEU A 148 4.87 5.41 -2.89
N ASN A 149 6.10 5.89 -2.87
CA ASN A 149 6.42 7.32 -2.95
C ASN A 149 5.61 8.18 -1.96
N GLY A 150 5.46 7.68 -0.73
CA GLY A 150 4.72 8.35 0.33
C GLY A 150 3.18 8.23 0.26
N ILE A 151 2.62 7.52 -0.72
CA ILE A 151 1.18 7.27 -0.86
C ILE A 151 0.88 5.85 -0.35
N PRO A 152 -0.11 5.66 0.56
CA PRO A 152 -0.44 4.34 1.08
C PRO A 152 -1.05 3.46 -0.01
N VAL A 153 -0.58 2.22 -0.13
CA VAL A 153 -1.03 1.27 -1.16
C VAL A 153 -1.56 -0.03 -0.58
N ALA A 154 -1.14 -0.41 0.63
CA ALA A 154 -1.70 -1.56 1.34
C ALA A 154 -1.62 -1.39 2.85
N THR A 155 -2.49 -2.09 3.57
CA THR A 155 -2.41 -2.31 5.02
C THR A 155 -2.39 -3.80 5.32
N ALA A 156 -1.82 -4.20 6.45
CA ALA A 156 -1.90 -5.57 6.94
C ALA A 156 -2.11 -5.61 8.46
N GLU A 157 -3.01 -6.49 8.91
CA GLU A 157 -3.17 -6.91 10.29
C GLU A 157 -2.61 -8.33 10.42
N LEU A 158 -1.76 -8.53 11.40
CA LEU A 158 -0.99 -9.75 11.60
C LEU A 158 -1.49 -10.52 12.81
N LYS A 159 -1.62 -11.84 12.69
CA LYS A 159 -1.94 -12.74 13.80
C LYS A 159 -1.04 -13.97 13.77
N THR A 160 -0.77 -14.52 14.93
CA THR A 160 -0.07 -15.79 15.04
C THR A 160 -1.06 -16.88 15.49
N ASP A 161 -1.01 -18.04 14.86
CA ASP A 161 -1.94 -19.16 15.11
C ASP A 161 -1.84 -19.75 16.53
N PHE A 162 -0.91 -19.28 17.34
CA PHE A 162 -0.75 -19.73 18.73
C PHE A 162 -1.74 -19.07 19.70
N THR A 163 -2.38 -17.97 19.30
CA THR A 163 -3.20 -17.16 20.21
C THR A 163 -4.53 -16.72 19.65
N GLN A 164 -4.60 -16.52 18.35
CA GLN A 164 -5.81 -16.07 17.66
C GLN A 164 -5.79 -16.64 16.24
N ASP A 165 -6.97 -17.02 15.72
CA ASP A 165 -7.06 -17.52 14.36
C ASP A 165 -7.09 -16.38 13.33
N MET A 166 -7.08 -16.71 12.05
CA MET A 166 -7.22 -15.78 10.93
C MET A 166 -8.48 -14.90 11.05
N ASN A 167 -9.55 -15.41 11.69
CA ASN A 167 -10.79 -14.66 11.85
C ASN A 167 -10.57 -13.41 12.73
N ALA A 168 -9.67 -13.45 13.70
CA ALA A 168 -9.36 -12.30 14.53
C ALA A 168 -8.78 -11.12 13.72
N ALA A 169 -7.90 -11.38 12.75
CA ALA A 169 -7.38 -10.33 11.86
C ALA A 169 -8.47 -9.79 10.91
N VAL A 170 -9.34 -10.66 10.41
CA VAL A 170 -10.51 -10.27 9.59
C VAL A 170 -11.50 -9.45 10.41
N ASP A 171 -11.78 -9.86 11.63
CA ASP A 171 -12.73 -9.18 12.54
C ASP A 171 -12.18 -7.83 12.99
N GLN A 172 -10.87 -7.70 13.18
CA GLN A 172 -10.22 -6.42 13.44
C GLN A 172 -10.53 -5.40 12.34
N TYR A 173 -10.44 -5.79 11.06
CA TYR A 173 -10.85 -4.93 9.94
C TYR A 173 -12.36 -4.67 9.90
N ARG A 174 -13.18 -5.61 10.30
CA ARG A 174 -14.64 -5.49 10.25
C ARG A 174 -15.21 -4.63 11.36
N PHE A 175 -14.63 -4.70 12.55
CA PHE A 175 -15.22 -4.13 13.74
C PHE A 175 -14.39 -2.98 14.33
N ASP A 176 -13.06 -3.02 14.22
CA ASP A 176 -12.18 -2.02 14.81
C ASP A 176 -11.63 -1.03 13.77
N ARG A 177 -11.40 -1.46 12.51
CA ARG A 177 -10.86 -0.63 11.44
C ARG A 177 -11.92 -0.11 10.47
N ILE A 178 -13.02 0.38 11.04
CA ILE A 178 -14.12 0.93 10.22
C ILE A 178 -13.68 2.30 9.67
N PRO A 179 -13.69 2.52 8.34
CA PRO A 179 -13.22 3.79 7.76
C PRO A 179 -13.98 5.01 8.30
N LYS A 180 -15.28 4.88 8.54
CA LYS A 180 -16.09 5.94 9.15
C LYS A 180 -16.97 5.39 10.26
N PRO A 181 -16.46 5.28 11.50
CA PRO A 181 -17.24 4.86 12.64
C PRO A 181 -18.40 5.82 12.94
N LYS A 182 -19.46 5.29 13.53
CA LYS A 182 -20.61 6.12 13.95
C LYS A 182 -20.15 7.21 14.93
N GLY A 183 -20.57 8.45 14.68
CA GLY A 183 -20.21 9.61 15.52
C GLY A 183 -18.90 10.29 15.15
N ARG A 184 -18.12 9.75 14.24
CA ARG A 184 -16.93 10.45 13.72
C ARG A 184 -17.30 11.37 12.56
N PRO A 185 -16.84 12.64 12.54
CA PRO A 185 -17.21 13.61 11.50
C PRO A 185 -16.54 13.26 10.15
N PHE A 186 -15.34 12.69 10.18
CA PHE A 186 -14.55 12.37 9.00
C PHE A 186 -14.27 10.87 8.89
N ALA A 187 -14.12 10.39 7.66
CA ALA A 187 -13.60 9.06 7.42
C ALA A 187 -12.06 9.07 7.54
N GLU A 188 -11.48 7.95 8.01
CA GLU A 188 -10.05 7.74 8.11
C GLU A 188 -9.42 7.71 6.70
N PRO A 189 -8.57 8.68 6.33
CA PRO A 189 -8.06 8.77 4.97
C PRO A 189 -7.24 7.55 4.53
N LEU A 190 -6.59 6.86 5.46
CA LEU A 190 -5.80 5.66 5.18
C LEU A 190 -6.69 4.49 4.74
N LEU A 191 -7.88 4.35 5.31
CA LEU A 191 -8.76 3.18 5.16
C LEU A 191 -9.94 3.43 4.22
N ASP A 192 -10.22 4.70 3.87
CA ASP A 192 -11.42 5.06 3.15
C ASP A 192 -11.31 4.82 1.64
N PHE A 193 -12.27 4.09 1.10
CA PHE A 193 -12.34 3.76 -0.32
C PHE A 193 -12.93 4.91 -1.15
N PRO A 194 -12.38 5.24 -2.33
CA PRO A 194 -11.21 4.67 -3.02
C PRO A 194 -9.91 5.46 -2.81
N ARG A 195 -9.84 6.33 -1.81
CA ARG A 195 -8.83 7.39 -1.60
C ARG A 195 -7.73 7.04 -0.60
N GLY A 196 -7.85 5.90 0.07
CA GLY A 196 -6.86 5.34 0.99
C GLY A 196 -6.05 4.21 0.37
N ALA A 197 -5.64 3.25 1.19
CA ALA A 197 -4.96 2.05 0.74
C ALA A 197 -5.83 1.24 -0.23
N LEU A 198 -5.18 0.59 -1.19
CA LEU A 198 -5.85 -0.10 -2.31
C LEU A 198 -6.26 -1.54 -1.95
N VAL A 199 -5.58 -2.13 -0.96
CA VAL A 199 -5.82 -3.48 -0.49
C VAL A 199 -5.48 -3.61 0.99
N HIS A 200 -6.25 -4.43 1.69
CA HIS A 200 -6.12 -4.70 3.12
C HIS A 200 -5.91 -6.21 3.30
N PHE A 201 -4.80 -6.59 3.91
CA PHE A 201 -4.44 -7.98 4.14
C PHE A 201 -4.66 -8.36 5.61
N ALA A 202 -5.35 -9.46 5.83
CA ALA A 202 -5.34 -10.17 7.11
C ALA A 202 -4.38 -11.35 6.94
N VAL A 203 -3.33 -11.42 7.75
CA VAL A 203 -2.23 -12.36 7.57
C VAL A 203 -2.00 -13.16 8.83
N SER A 204 -1.98 -14.47 8.72
CA SER A 204 -1.44 -15.35 9.76
C SER A 204 -0.17 -16.05 9.27
N ASN A 205 0.48 -16.81 10.14
CA ASN A 205 1.61 -17.64 9.71
C ASN A 205 1.20 -18.78 8.75
N ARG A 206 -0.10 -19.06 8.55
CA ARG A 206 -0.61 -20.14 7.69
C ARG A 206 -1.38 -19.68 6.48
N THR A 207 -2.14 -18.59 6.60
CA THR A 207 -3.10 -18.17 5.56
C THR A 207 -3.11 -16.65 5.40
N VAL A 208 -3.53 -16.20 4.22
CA VAL A 208 -3.72 -14.79 3.88
C VAL A 208 -5.12 -14.58 3.33
N MET A 209 -5.80 -13.57 3.85
CA MET A 209 -7.05 -13.05 3.31
C MET A 209 -6.86 -11.60 2.88
N MET A 210 -7.60 -11.15 1.87
CA MET A 210 -7.51 -9.76 1.39
C MET A 210 -8.88 -9.16 1.11
N ALA A 211 -8.99 -7.85 1.29
CA ALA A 211 -10.13 -7.04 0.89
C ALA A 211 -9.64 -5.77 0.18
N THR A 212 -10.37 -5.28 -0.82
CA THR A 212 -10.04 -4.03 -1.52
C THR A 212 -10.95 -2.87 -1.13
N ARG A 213 -11.90 -3.12 -0.24
CA ARG A 213 -12.80 -2.11 0.30
C ARG A 213 -13.30 -2.53 1.67
N LEU A 214 -13.09 -1.69 2.66
CA LEU A 214 -13.63 -1.89 4.00
C LEU A 214 -15.05 -1.32 4.08
N GLN A 215 -15.97 -2.12 4.64
CA GLN A 215 -17.40 -1.80 4.79
C GLN A 215 -17.93 -2.23 6.15
N GLY A 216 -17.06 -2.19 7.18
CA GLY A 216 -17.41 -2.73 8.51
C GLY A 216 -17.71 -4.23 8.44
N PRO A 217 -18.76 -4.71 9.13
CA PRO A 217 -19.14 -6.13 9.12
C PRO A 217 -19.40 -6.71 7.73
N ALA A 218 -19.80 -5.88 6.76
CA ALA A 218 -20.04 -6.28 5.37
C ALA A 218 -18.76 -6.41 4.52
N THR A 219 -17.58 -6.15 5.08
CA THR A 219 -16.31 -6.29 4.38
C THR A 219 -16.13 -7.70 3.86
N ARG A 220 -15.94 -7.82 2.55
CA ARG A 220 -15.73 -9.12 1.89
C ARG A 220 -14.25 -9.41 1.78
N PHE A 221 -13.77 -10.34 2.57
CA PHE A 221 -12.43 -10.89 2.45
C PHE A 221 -12.41 -12.09 1.49
N LEU A 222 -11.37 -12.17 0.68
CA LEU A 222 -11.12 -13.26 -0.26
C LEU A 222 -9.78 -13.91 0.08
N PRO A 223 -9.67 -15.25 -0.03
CA PRO A 223 -8.40 -15.93 0.18
C PRO A 223 -7.37 -15.51 -0.87
N PHE A 224 -6.14 -15.30 -0.40
CA PHE A 224 -4.97 -14.97 -1.24
C PHE A 224 -3.87 -16.02 -1.05
N ASN A 225 -4.23 -17.29 -0.94
CA ASN A 225 -3.34 -18.42 -0.69
C ASN A 225 -2.83 -19.04 -2.00
N GLN A 226 -1.66 -19.68 -1.91
CA GLN A 226 -1.02 -20.36 -3.05
C GLN A 226 -1.80 -21.61 -3.52
N GLY A 227 -2.52 -22.24 -2.61
CA GLY A 227 -3.06 -23.59 -2.78
C GLY A 227 -2.09 -24.65 -2.25
N ASP A 228 -2.63 -25.79 -1.81
CA ASP A 228 -1.84 -26.92 -1.30
C ASP A 228 -2.38 -28.20 -1.92
N HIS A 229 -1.55 -28.90 -2.72
CA HIS A 229 -1.91 -30.13 -3.44
C HIS A 229 -3.28 -30.10 -4.16
N GLY A 230 -3.59 -28.95 -4.80
CA GLY A 230 -4.89 -28.76 -5.48
C GLY A 230 -6.03 -28.31 -4.54
N GLY A 231 -5.78 -28.19 -3.26
CA GLY A 231 -6.71 -27.71 -2.24
C GLY A 231 -6.49 -26.26 -1.82
N ALA A 232 -7.22 -25.83 -0.81
CA ALA A 232 -7.09 -24.51 -0.21
C ALA A 232 -5.88 -24.44 0.75
N GLY A 233 -5.41 -23.23 1.04
CA GLY A 233 -4.32 -23.00 1.99
C GLY A 233 -2.98 -22.74 1.35
N ASN A 234 -1.92 -22.93 2.11
CA ASN A 234 -0.52 -22.76 1.67
C ASN A 234 0.29 -24.00 2.04
N PRO A 235 1.24 -24.44 1.20
CA PRO A 235 2.07 -25.59 1.49
C PRO A 235 2.92 -25.35 2.74
N PRO A 236 3.36 -26.40 3.45
CA PRO A 236 4.35 -26.28 4.51
C PRO A 236 5.62 -25.59 3.99
N ASN A 237 6.14 -24.65 4.79
CA ASN A 237 7.43 -24.00 4.53
C ASN A 237 8.42 -24.41 5.63
N PRO A 238 9.36 -25.33 5.37
CA PRO A 238 10.34 -25.77 6.36
C PRO A 238 11.29 -24.64 6.82
N ALA A 239 11.45 -23.59 6.01
CA ALA A 239 12.35 -22.48 6.30
C ALA A 239 11.68 -21.31 7.04
N GLY A 240 10.34 -21.36 7.26
CA GLY A 240 9.66 -20.22 7.89
C GLY A 240 8.13 -20.32 7.85
N HIS A 241 7.49 -19.18 7.72
CA HIS A 241 6.02 -19.09 7.69
C HIS A 241 5.45 -19.59 6.35
N ARG A 242 4.32 -20.30 6.36
CA ARG A 242 3.64 -20.72 5.13
C ARG A 242 3.20 -19.54 4.28
N THR A 243 3.06 -18.37 4.88
CA THR A 243 2.67 -17.11 4.24
C THR A 243 3.85 -16.26 3.77
N ALA A 244 5.09 -16.75 3.90
CA ALA A 244 6.30 -16.02 3.53
C ALA A 244 6.32 -15.56 2.07
N TYR A 245 5.67 -16.28 1.15
CA TYR A 245 5.51 -15.87 -0.25
C TYR A 245 4.91 -14.46 -0.40
N LEU A 246 4.12 -13.98 0.59
CA LEU A 246 3.51 -12.65 0.53
C LEU A 246 4.57 -11.56 0.51
N TRP A 247 5.56 -11.61 1.40
CA TRP A 247 6.65 -10.61 1.43
C TRP A 247 7.86 -11.01 0.59
N GLU A 248 8.09 -12.28 0.37
CA GLU A 248 9.21 -12.77 -0.44
C GLU A 248 8.96 -12.65 -1.95
N GLN A 249 7.71 -12.77 -2.40
CA GLN A 249 7.35 -12.82 -3.82
C GLN A 249 6.35 -11.73 -4.22
N VAL A 250 5.28 -11.51 -3.45
CA VAL A 250 4.20 -10.59 -3.83
C VAL A 250 4.59 -9.15 -3.55
N TRP A 251 5.11 -8.85 -2.36
CA TRP A 251 5.58 -7.52 -1.97
C TRP A 251 7.03 -7.23 -2.40
N GLN A 252 7.69 -8.18 -3.05
CA GLN A 252 8.95 -7.90 -3.71
C GLN A 252 8.78 -6.72 -4.67
N ARG A 253 9.77 -5.81 -4.71
CA ARG A 253 9.68 -4.51 -5.36
C ARG A 253 9.04 -4.54 -6.76
N ASP A 254 9.62 -5.31 -7.67
CA ASP A 254 9.18 -5.33 -9.07
C ASP A 254 7.81 -6.00 -9.22
N SER A 255 7.57 -7.04 -8.44
CA SER A 255 6.31 -7.74 -8.35
C SER A 255 5.19 -6.81 -7.86
N TRP A 256 5.45 -6.05 -6.80
CA TRP A 256 4.47 -5.15 -6.22
C TRP A 256 4.13 -3.98 -7.15
N LEU A 257 5.16 -3.37 -7.75
CA LEU A 257 4.96 -2.32 -8.75
C LEU A 257 4.23 -2.83 -10.00
N GLU A 258 4.47 -4.06 -10.43
CA GLU A 258 3.73 -4.68 -11.52
C GLU A 258 2.24 -4.88 -11.19
N ILE A 259 1.94 -5.39 -10.00
CA ILE A 259 0.55 -5.55 -9.53
C ILE A 259 -0.18 -4.21 -9.55
N LEU A 260 0.40 -3.18 -8.95
CA LEU A 260 -0.20 -1.84 -8.89
C LEU A 260 -0.32 -1.19 -10.28
N GLY A 261 0.64 -1.45 -11.16
CA GLY A 261 0.69 -0.87 -12.50
C GLY A 261 -0.25 -1.55 -13.50
N ARG A 262 -0.40 -2.88 -13.43
CA ARG A 262 -1.03 -3.68 -14.48
C ARG A 262 -2.22 -4.52 -14.02
N TYR A 263 -2.12 -5.20 -12.88
CA TYR A 263 -3.08 -6.24 -12.52
C TYR A 263 -4.22 -5.76 -11.63
N LEU A 264 -4.05 -4.66 -10.92
CA LEU A 264 -5.12 -4.05 -10.15
C LEU A 264 -6.08 -3.30 -11.08
N VAL A 265 -7.35 -3.71 -11.14
CA VAL A 265 -8.34 -3.17 -12.07
C VAL A 265 -9.40 -2.37 -11.33
N THR A 266 -9.73 -1.19 -11.85
CA THR A 266 -10.81 -0.35 -11.32
C THR A 266 -12.16 -0.77 -11.89
N GLN A 267 -13.12 -1.07 -11.03
CA GLN A 267 -14.53 -1.23 -11.41
C GLN A 267 -15.25 0.12 -11.31
N ARG A 268 -16.07 0.43 -12.31
CA ARG A 268 -16.86 1.66 -12.36
C ARG A 268 -18.31 1.34 -12.69
N ASP A 269 -19.23 2.12 -12.16
CA ASP A 269 -20.66 2.08 -12.54
C ASP A 269 -20.93 2.81 -13.87
N SER A 270 -22.20 2.83 -14.26
CA SER A 270 -22.67 3.53 -15.47
C SER A 270 -22.39 5.05 -15.44
N LYS A 271 -22.22 5.64 -14.25
CA LYS A 271 -21.88 7.04 -14.05
C LYS A 271 -20.36 7.27 -13.92
N LYS A 272 -19.55 6.25 -14.26
CA LYS A 272 -18.08 6.25 -14.17
C LYS A 272 -17.52 6.39 -12.75
N LYS A 273 -18.35 6.29 -11.71
CA LYS A 273 -17.91 6.32 -10.31
C LYS A 273 -17.19 5.00 -9.98
N VAL A 274 -16.07 5.09 -9.26
CA VAL A 274 -15.34 3.91 -8.79
C VAL A 274 -16.19 3.18 -7.74
N THR A 275 -16.48 1.92 -8.00
CA THR A 275 -17.30 1.06 -7.14
C THR A 275 -16.50 -0.04 -6.46
N GLY A 276 -15.35 -0.40 -7.01
CA GLY A 276 -14.48 -1.44 -6.48
C GLY A 276 -13.13 -1.49 -7.17
N PHE A 277 -12.24 -2.24 -6.57
CA PHE A 277 -11.00 -2.71 -7.19
C PHE A 277 -11.04 -4.23 -7.29
N ILE A 278 -10.55 -4.77 -8.41
CA ILE A 278 -10.25 -6.19 -8.55
C ILE A 278 -8.75 -6.34 -8.35
N PHE A 279 -8.39 -6.93 -7.22
CA PHE A 279 -7.02 -7.35 -6.94
C PHE A 279 -6.89 -8.81 -7.39
N PRO A 280 -5.84 -9.21 -8.13
CA PRO A 280 -5.70 -10.58 -8.60
C PRO A 280 -5.58 -11.54 -7.42
N ARG A 281 -6.22 -12.69 -7.48
CA ARG A 281 -5.93 -13.78 -6.53
C ARG A 281 -4.56 -14.37 -6.84
N TYR A 282 -3.93 -15.00 -5.85
CA TYR A 282 -2.58 -15.55 -6.03
C TYR A 282 -2.48 -16.45 -7.27
N HIS A 283 -3.37 -17.39 -7.44
CA HIS A 283 -3.35 -18.30 -8.60
C HIS A 283 -3.54 -17.59 -9.94
N GLN A 284 -4.28 -16.48 -9.99
CA GLN A 284 -4.43 -15.66 -11.21
C GLN A 284 -3.13 -14.94 -11.53
N LEU A 285 -2.47 -14.37 -10.51
CA LEU A 285 -1.18 -13.71 -10.64
C LEU A 285 -0.10 -14.71 -11.10
N ASP A 286 -0.02 -15.86 -10.47
CA ASP A 286 0.93 -16.94 -10.81
C ASP A 286 0.72 -17.46 -12.24
N ALA A 287 -0.54 -17.78 -12.59
CA ALA A 287 -0.87 -18.24 -13.94
C ALA A 287 -0.52 -17.20 -15.02
N THR A 288 -0.83 -15.91 -14.77
CA THR A 288 -0.52 -14.84 -15.72
C THR A 288 0.98 -14.68 -15.92
N ARG A 289 1.77 -14.77 -14.86
CA ARG A 289 3.23 -14.69 -14.94
C ARG A 289 3.85 -15.88 -15.66
N LYS A 290 3.35 -17.10 -15.43
CA LYS A 290 3.78 -18.30 -16.14
C LYS A 290 3.47 -18.27 -17.63
N LEU A 291 2.41 -17.56 -18.04
CA LEU A 291 2.08 -17.38 -19.46
C LEU A 291 2.92 -16.29 -20.14
N GLN A 292 3.58 -15.42 -19.38
CA GLN A 292 4.43 -14.34 -19.92
C GLN A 292 5.93 -14.68 -19.93
N ALA A 293 6.33 -15.72 -19.21
CA ALA A 293 7.71 -16.22 -19.16
C ALA A 293 8.01 -17.14 -20.34
#